data_7fd8c0b57aee947b7a6380a1acd0b957
#
_entry.id   7fd8c0b57aee947b7a6380a1acd0b957
#
_cell.length_a   1.000
_cell.length_b   1.000
_cell.length_c   1.000
_cell.angle_alpha   90.00
_cell.angle_beta   90.00
_cell.angle_gamma   90.00
#
_symmetry.space_group_name_H-M   'P 1'
#
loop_
_entity.id
_entity.type
_entity.pdbx_description
1 polymer ?
#
loop_
_entity_poly.entity_id
_entity_poly.type
_entity_poly.pdbx_seq_one_letter_code
_entity_poly.pdbx_strand_id
1 'polypeptide(L)'
;MIRIEPGSFFFVLNALFLMDKQTENNLTLFSPYKITSAETDMYTRIRSGALINLLIQSAINSADSLGFGFKGLKKQQLFWVLSRLTIEIYEPLKWHQETVVETWPKTVEGLLYTRDFILRDKDKNIIARATSGWLAIDTETHKPKIIDGLQAELFVYLKDKHGINESPEKLPPVHQGDLFPVHTGYFDYDMNRHVTSTRYIDWMMDTFTVGFHAKNFPKRISVNFMKETMPGDSIQIMRHANNETQYAFEGTNLMHKTVAFRGKIDF
;
A
#
# COMPACT_ATOMS: atom_id res chain seq x y z
N MET A 1 1.36 -36.91 40.99
CA MET A 1 2.05 -35.60 41.00
C MET A 1 3.27 -35.73 40.10
N ILE A 2 3.16 -35.28 38.86
CA ILE A 2 4.26 -35.39 37.87
C ILE A 2 5.21 -34.23 38.14
N ARG A 3 6.43 -34.52 38.56
CA ARG A 3 7.51 -33.57 38.75
C ARG A 3 8.08 -33.23 37.35
N ILE A 4 7.81 -32.04 36.83
CA ILE A 4 8.44 -31.53 35.63
C ILE A 4 9.81 -30.97 36.08
N GLU A 5 10.88 -31.50 35.52
CA GLU A 5 12.25 -31.00 35.79
C GLU A 5 12.45 -29.59 35.22
N PRO A 6 13.13 -28.68 35.93
CA PRO A 6 13.32 -27.28 35.46
C PRO A 6 13.99 -27.15 34.09
N GLY A 7 14.76 -28.11 33.64
CA GLY A 7 15.45 -28.13 32.35
C GLY A 7 14.51 -28.37 31.15
N SER A 8 13.39 -29.07 31.33
CA SER A 8 12.45 -29.34 30.23
C SER A 8 11.62 -28.12 29.85
N PHE A 9 11.33 -27.23 30.79
CA PHE A 9 10.58 -26.00 30.56
C PHE A 9 11.39 -24.98 29.72
N PHE A 10 12.71 -24.87 29.97
CA PHE A 10 13.61 -24.03 29.17
C PHE A 10 13.79 -24.55 27.74
N PHE A 11 13.81 -25.86 27.53
CA PHE A 11 13.92 -26.48 26.22
C PHE A 11 12.64 -26.27 25.38
N VAL A 12 11.48 -26.40 26.01
CA VAL A 12 10.17 -26.17 25.36
C VAL A 12 9.99 -24.68 25.00
N LEU A 13 10.36 -23.77 25.89
CA LEU A 13 10.34 -22.33 25.66
C LEU A 13 11.30 -21.91 24.51
N ASN A 14 12.51 -22.47 24.49
CA ASN A 14 13.46 -22.20 23.39
C ASN A 14 12.97 -22.80 22.06
N ALA A 15 12.38 -23.99 22.06
CA ALA A 15 11.81 -24.60 20.85
C ALA A 15 10.61 -23.81 20.34
N LEU A 16 9.69 -23.36 21.21
CA LEU A 16 8.59 -22.49 20.88
C LEU A 16 9.08 -21.14 20.33
N PHE A 17 10.09 -20.53 20.95
CA PHE A 17 10.68 -19.26 20.49
C PHE A 17 11.38 -19.39 19.13
N LEU A 18 12.03 -20.54 18.86
CA LEU A 18 12.66 -20.81 17.56
C LEU A 18 11.60 -21.11 16.48
N MET A 19 10.54 -21.82 16.81
CA MET A 19 9.39 -22.03 15.90
C MET A 19 8.68 -20.71 15.58
N ASP A 20 8.51 -19.83 16.55
CA ASP A 20 7.94 -18.50 16.40
C ASP A 20 8.75 -17.65 15.42
N LYS A 21 10.06 -17.57 15.58
CA LYS A 21 10.95 -16.85 14.64
C LYS A 21 10.95 -17.44 13.24
N GLN A 22 10.85 -18.75 13.10
CA GLN A 22 10.81 -19.40 11.81
C GLN A 22 9.49 -19.13 11.08
N THR A 23 8.38 -19.08 11.79
CA THR A 23 7.06 -18.74 11.24
C THR A 23 7.02 -17.25 10.86
N GLU A 24 7.55 -16.34 11.68
CA GLU A 24 7.69 -14.92 11.36
C GLU A 24 8.49 -14.71 10.07
N ASN A 25 9.64 -15.39 9.94
CA ASN A 25 10.48 -15.34 8.75
C ASN A 25 9.75 -15.87 7.51
N ASN A 26 8.91 -16.90 7.64
CA ASN A 26 8.14 -17.47 6.53
C ASN A 26 7.00 -16.54 6.07
N LEU A 27 6.46 -15.69 6.95
CA LEU A 27 5.37 -14.76 6.61
C LEU A 27 5.88 -13.39 6.15
N THR A 28 7.15 -13.08 6.39
CA THR A 28 7.76 -11.80 6.02
C THR A 28 8.56 -11.95 4.74
N LEU A 29 8.26 -11.12 3.73
CA LEU A 29 9.03 -11.04 2.49
C LEU A 29 9.95 -9.82 2.53
N PHE A 30 11.19 -10.01 2.09
CA PHE A 30 12.18 -8.95 1.87
C PHE A 30 12.45 -8.82 0.37
N SER A 31 12.10 -7.68 -0.22
CA SER A 31 12.27 -7.39 -1.64
C SER A 31 13.33 -6.30 -1.83
N PRO A 32 14.50 -6.63 -2.39
CA PRO A 32 15.51 -5.62 -2.70
C PRO A 32 15.15 -4.86 -3.97
N TYR A 33 15.39 -3.54 -3.97
CA TYR A 33 15.21 -2.64 -5.10
C TYR A 33 16.39 -1.70 -5.25
N LYS A 34 16.67 -1.29 -6.49
CA LYS A 34 17.61 -0.22 -6.83
C LYS A 34 16.87 0.84 -7.61
N ILE A 35 16.89 2.08 -7.14
CA ILE A 35 16.12 3.17 -7.74
C ILE A 35 16.75 3.57 -9.07
N THR A 36 15.96 3.49 -10.13
CA THR A 36 16.35 3.82 -11.50
C THR A 36 16.01 5.26 -11.86
N SER A 37 16.60 5.79 -12.94
CA SER A 37 16.27 7.13 -13.44
C SER A 37 14.79 7.25 -13.87
N ALA A 38 14.19 6.16 -14.36
CA ALA A 38 12.78 6.12 -14.77
C ALA A 38 11.80 6.29 -13.60
N GLU A 39 12.22 6.05 -12.37
CA GLU A 39 11.42 6.14 -11.15
C GLU A 39 11.59 7.48 -10.43
N THR A 40 12.50 8.35 -10.89
CA THR A 40 12.84 9.59 -10.20
C THR A 40 12.20 10.84 -10.83
N ASP A 41 12.03 11.87 -9.99
CA ASP A 41 11.65 13.22 -10.41
C ASP A 41 12.88 14.00 -10.92
N MET A 42 12.66 15.25 -11.37
CA MET A 42 13.71 16.13 -11.85
C MET A 42 14.71 16.57 -10.76
N TYR A 43 14.42 16.29 -9.50
CA TYR A 43 15.31 16.52 -8.34
C TYR A 43 16.02 15.23 -7.91
N THR A 44 16.02 14.20 -8.74
CA THR A 44 16.61 12.87 -8.52
C THR A 44 15.99 12.08 -7.34
N ARG A 45 14.85 12.50 -6.82
CA ARG A 45 14.11 11.80 -5.76
C ARG A 45 13.10 10.84 -6.38
N ILE A 46 12.83 9.72 -5.72
CA ILE A 46 11.80 8.80 -6.18
C ILE A 46 10.43 9.49 -6.28
N ARG A 47 9.71 9.31 -7.40
CA ARG A 47 8.33 9.80 -7.53
C ARG A 47 7.40 9.05 -6.57
N SER A 48 6.42 9.74 -6.02
CA SER A 48 5.50 9.15 -5.03
C SER A 48 4.76 7.93 -5.57
N GLY A 49 4.30 7.96 -6.82
CA GLY A 49 3.68 6.80 -7.46
C GLY A 49 4.65 5.63 -7.62
N ALA A 50 5.92 5.89 -7.99
CA ALA A 50 6.95 4.86 -8.10
C ALA A 50 7.26 4.23 -6.73
N LEU A 51 7.39 5.03 -5.68
CA LEU A 51 7.59 4.51 -4.31
C LEU A 51 6.45 3.57 -3.88
N ILE A 52 5.21 3.98 -4.12
CA ILE A 52 4.04 3.15 -3.80
C ILE A 52 3.99 1.88 -4.66
N ASN A 53 4.48 1.95 -5.92
CA ASN A 53 4.59 0.76 -6.75
C ASN A 53 5.53 -0.29 -6.17
N LEU A 54 6.65 0.10 -5.52
CA LEU A 54 7.53 -0.86 -4.83
C LEU A 54 6.77 -1.63 -3.73
N LEU A 55 5.89 -0.94 -2.99
CA LEU A 55 5.05 -1.57 -1.96
C LEU A 55 4.05 -2.55 -2.58
N ILE A 56 3.34 -2.13 -3.63
CA ILE A 56 2.34 -2.94 -4.33
C ILE A 56 2.99 -4.21 -4.89
N GLN A 57 4.13 -4.10 -5.59
CA GLN A 57 4.84 -5.26 -6.15
C GLN A 57 5.34 -6.20 -5.04
N SER A 58 5.86 -5.67 -3.94
CA SER A 58 6.27 -6.49 -2.80
C SER A 58 5.08 -7.22 -2.16
N ALA A 59 3.90 -6.57 -2.08
CA ALA A 59 2.67 -7.19 -1.59
C ALA A 59 2.21 -8.34 -2.49
N ILE A 60 2.23 -8.14 -3.82
CA ILE A 60 1.88 -9.15 -4.82
C ILE A 60 2.80 -10.37 -4.69
N ASN A 61 4.13 -10.14 -4.69
CA ASN A 61 5.11 -11.21 -4.57
C ASN A 61 4.95 -11.99 -3.26
N SER A 62 4.69 -11.29 -2.14
CA SER A 62 4.44 -11.94 -0.85
C SER A 62 3.14 -12.77 -0.87
N ALA A 63 2.05 -12.24 -1.43
CA ALA A 63 0.79 -12.97 -1.52
C ALA A 63 0.93 -14.22 -2.41
N ASP A 64 1.67 -14.13 -3.52
CA ASP A 64 1.95 -15.26 -4.39
C ASP A 64 2.78 -16.34 -3.68
N SER A 65 3.82 -15.94 -2.94
CA SER A 65 4.67 -16.88 -2.18
C SER A 65 3.92 -17.59 -1.05
N LEU A 66 2.93 -16.93 -0.46
CA LEU A 66 2.09 -17.46 0.61
C LEU A 66 0.84 -18.22 0.09
N GLY A 67 0.66 -18.33 -1.24
CA GLY A 67 -0.38 -19.11 -1.88
C GLY A 67 -1.76 -18.47 -1.99
N PHE A 68 -1.92 -17.21 -1.55
CA PHE A 68 -3.15 -16.43 -1.70
C PHE A 68 -3.01 -15.23 -2.66
N GLY A 69 -2.00 -15.25 -3.54
CA GLY A 69 -1.86 -14.32 -4.65
C GLY A 69 -2.77 -14.65 -5.83
N PHE A 70 -2.42 -14.14 -7.02
CA PHE A 70 -3.26 -14.23 -8.21
C PHE A 70 -3.76 -15.65 -8.52
N LYS A 71 -2.85 -16.64 -8.54
CA LYS A 71 -3.21 -18.05 -8.86
C LYS A 71 -4.09 -18.68 -7.79
N GLY A 72 -3.85 -18.37 -6.51
CA GLY A 72 -4.63 -18.88 -5.39
C GLY A 72 -6.06 -18.35 -5.40
N LEU A 73 -6.23 -17.03 -5.56
CA LEU A 73 -7.53 -16.39 -5.61
C LEU A 73 -8.34 -16.73 -6.85
N LYS A 74 -7.70 -16.86 -8.00
CA LYS A 74 -8.38 -17.26 -9.26
C LYS A 74 -9.11 -18.59 -9.13
N LYS A 75 -8.59 -19.53 -8.33
CA LYS A 75 -9.27 -20.83 -8.06
C LYS A 75 -10.58 -20.66 -7.29
N GLN A 76 -10.72 -19.56 -6.54
CA GLN A 76 -11.91 -19.22 -5.77
C GLN A 76 -12.77 -18.16 -6.45
N GLN A 77 -12.50 -17.86 -7.72
CA GLN A 77 -13.17 -16.78 -8.49
C GLN A 77 -13.03 -15.42 -7.80
N LEU A 78 -11.88 -15.15 -7.19
CA LEU A 78 -11.58 -13.90 -6.48
C LEU A 78 -10.37 -13.20 -7.11
N PHE A 79 -10.29 -11.87 -6.86
CA PHE A 79 -9.10 -11.08 -7.14
C PHE A 79 -8.90 -9.99 -6.06
N TRP A 80 -7.64 -9.56 -5.89
CA TRP A 80 -7.31 -8.50 -4.95
C TRP A 80 -7.59 -7.11 -5.52
N VAL A 81 -8.18 -6.25 -4.69
CA VAL A 81 -8.27 -4.81 -4.93
C VAL A 81 -7.63 -4.08 -3.75
N LEU A 82 -6.68 -3.21 -4.05
CA LEU A 82 -6.14 -2.26 -3.08
C LEU A 82 -7.21 -1.21 -2.76
N SER A 83 -7.68 -1.19 -1.52
CA SER A 83 -8.73 -0.27 -1.07
C SER A 83 -8.17 0.98 -0.40
N ARG A 84 -7.13 0.82 0.42
CA ARG A 84 -6.52 1.92 1.17
C ARG A 84 -5.02 1.71 1.31
N LEU A 85 -4.29 2.81 1.37
CA LEU A 85 -2.86 2.82 1.66
C LEU A 85 -2.51 4.08 2.43
N THR A 86 -1.66 3.94 3.44
CA THR A 86 -1.00 5.04 4.13
C THR A 86 0.49 4.75 4.18
N ILE A 87 1.32 5.74 3.80
CA ILE A 87 2.78 5.68 3.90
C ILE A 87 3.29 6.91 4.63
N GLU A 88 4.23 6.71 5.54
CA GLU A 88 5.05 7.73 6.19
C GLU A 88 6.46 7.66 5.62
N ILE A 89 6.99 8.79 5.17
CA ILE A 89 8.28 8.90 4.51
C ILE A 89 9.18 9.79 5.36
N TYR A 90 10.24 9.22 5.89
CA TYR A 90 11.20 9.93 6.73
C TYR A 90 12.33 10.52 5.91
N GLU A 91 12.71 9.82 4.82
CA GLU A 91 13.72 10.26 3.88
C GLU A 91 13.37 9.83 2.45
N PRO A 92 13.42 10.75 1.46
CA PRO A 92 13.17 10.39 0.07
C PRO A 92 14.33 9.57 -0.51
N LEU A 93 14.02 8.41 -1.09
CA LEU A 93 14.98 7.65 -1.88
C LEU A 93 15.43 8.44 -3.10
N LYS A 94 16.71 8.32 -3.45
CA LYS A 94 17.32 9.00 -4.60
C LYS A 94 17.77 8.01 -5.67
N TRP A 95 17.98 8.51 -6.85
CA TRP A 95 18.57 7.77 -7.96
C TRP A 95 19.83 7.00 -7.52
N HIS A 96 19.97 5.76 -7.97
CA HIS A 96 20.99 4.78 -7.62
C HIS A 96 20.96 4.23 -6.18
N GLN A 97 20.16 4.78 -5.29
CA GLN A 97 20.05 4.20 -3.95
C GLN A 97 19.42 2.80 -4.00
N GLU A 98 19.86 1.97 -3.09
CA GLU A 98 19.33 0.64 -2.83
C GLU A 98 18.44 0.68 -1.61
N THR A 99 17.34 -0.06 -1.65
CA THR A 99 16.40 -0.20 -0.54
C THR A 99 15.89 -1.64 -0.47
N VAL A 100 15.47 -2.04 0.72
CA VAL A 100 14.76 -3.30 0.93
C VAL A 100 13.37 -2.98 1.47
N VAL A 101 12.36 -3.49 0.79
CA VAL A 101 10.97 -3.48 1.27
C VAL A 101 10.73 -4.76 2.05
N GLU A 102 10.53 -4.64 3.34
CA GLU A 102 10.06 -5.68 4.24
C GLU A 102 8.53 -5.61 4.30
N THR A 103 7.80 -6.71 4.06
CA THR A 103 6.34 -6.73 4.09
C THR A 103 5.79 -8.05 4.64
N TRP A 104 4.64 -7.97 5.31
CA TRP A 104 3.93 -9.12 5.90
C TRP A 104 2.41 -8.88 5.95
N PRO A 105 1.58 -9.95 5.89
CA PRO A 105 0.17 -9.86 6.23
C PRO A 105 0.03 -9.56 7.73
N LYS A 106 -0.85 -8.62 8.12
CA LYS A 106 -0.95 -8.14 9.51
C LYS A 106 -2.20 -8.67 10.20
N THR A 107 -3.39 -8.33 9.68
CA THR A 107 -4.66 -8.75 10.27
C THR A 107 -5.81 -8.67 9.27
N VAL A 108 -6.99 -9.13 9.67
CA VAL A 108 -8.24 -8.99 8.90
C VAL A 108 -9.26 -8.23 9.74
N GLU A 109 -9.73 -7.10 9.23
CA GLU A 109 -10.73 -6.24 9.86
C GLU A 109 -12.03 -6.30 9.05
N GLY A 110 -12.93 -7.20 9.43
CA GLY A 110 -14.12 -7.51 8.64
C GLY A 110 -13.76 -8.12 7.28
N LEU A 111 -13.96 -7.36 6.20
CA LEU A 111 -13.58 -7.77 4.84
C LEU A 111 -12.24 -7.18 4.39
N LEU A 112 -11.61 -6.32 5.20
CA LEU A 112 -10.37 -5.64 4.88
C LEU A 112 -9.18 -6.46 5.38
N TYR A 113 -8.36 -6.97 4.46
CA TYR A 113 -7.09 -7.65 4.74
C TYR A 113 -5.99 -6.62 4.82
N THR A 114 -5.36 -6.47 5.98
CA THR A 114 -4.32 -5.46 6.18
C THR A 114 -2.93 -6.07 6.00
N ARG A 115 -2.01 -5.24 5.50
CA ARG A 115 -0.61 -5.57 5.24
C ARG A 115 0.27 -4.39 5.59
N ASP A 116 1.36 -4.66 6.27
CA ASP A 116 2.32 -3.63 6.66
C ASP A 116 3.65 -3.75 5.92
N PHE A 117 4.38 -2.61 5.93
CA PHE A 117 5.66 -2.48 5.24
C PHE A 117 6.63 -1.64 6.05
N ILE A 118 7.91 -1.99 5.95
CA ILE A 118 9.04 -1.15 6.38
C ILE A 118 10.03 -1.09 5.23
N LEU A 119 10.45 0.12 4.87
CA LEU A 119 11.50 0.33 3.90
C LEU A 119 12.79 0.70 4.63
N ARG A 120 13.88 0.05 4.25
CA ARG A 120 15.20 0.30 4.83
C ARG A 120 16.21 0.63 3.74
N ASP A 121 17.15 1.53 4.07
CA ASP A 121 18.32 1.78 3.24
C ASP A 121 19.36 0.65 3.36
N LYS A 122 20.47 0.78 2.65
CA LYS A 122 21.62 -0.16 2.69
C LYS A 122 22.23 -0.31 4.09
N ASP A 123 22.11 0.73 4.93
CA ASP A 123 22.65 0.78 6.29
C ASP A 123 21.61 0.31 7.33
N LYS A 124 20.47 -0.23 6.86
CA LYS A 124 19.32 -0.73 7.64
C LYS A 124 18.52 0.34 8.39
N ASN A 125 18.75 1.64 8.12
CA ASN A 125 17.93 2.69 8.66
C ASN A 125 16.51 2.63 8.04
N ILE A 126 15.50 2.92 8.84
CA ILE A 126 14.12 2.96 8.35
C ILE A 126 13.91 4.31 7.65
N ILE A 127 13.61 4.26 6.35
CA ILE A 127 13.36 5.44 5.51
C ILE A 127 11.88 5.68 5.23
N ALA A 128 11.05 4.64 5.36
CA ALA A 128 9.59 4.77 5.28
C ALA A 128 8.90 3.60 5.99
N ARG A 129 7.64 3.82 6.38
CA ARG A 129 6.71 2.82 6.91
C ARG A 129 5.39 2.93 6.19
N ALA A 130 4.69 1.82 6.01
CA ALA A 130 3.38 1.86 5.38
C ALA A 130 2.45 0.79 5.92
N THR A 131 1.15 1.04 5.74
CA THR A 131 0.08 0.07 5.95
C THR A 131 -0.89 0.13 4.79
N SER A 132 -1.45 -0.99 4.38
CA SER A 132 -2.41 -1.08 3.29
C SER A 132 -3.58 -1.99 3.65
N GLY A 133 -4.73 -1.73 3.05
CA GLY A 133 -5.94 -2.53 3.19
C GLY A 133 -6.43 -3.02 1.84
N TRP A 134 -6.66 -4.33 1.73
CA TRP A 134 -7.04 -5.02 0.51
C TRP A 134 -8.40 -5.69 0.67
N LEU A 135 -9.16 -5.76 -0.41
CA LEU A 135 -10.42 -6.50 -0.49
C LEU A 135 -10.27 -7.64 -1.50
N ALA A 136 -10.71 -8.82 -1.13
CA ALA A 136 -10.92 -9.90 -2.09
C ALA A 136 -12.29 -9.71 -2.73
N ILE A 137 -12.33 -9.54 -4.04
CA ILE A 137 -13.54 -9.25 -4.81
C ILE A 137 -13.93 -10.49 -5.62
N ASP A 138 -15.17 -10.88 -5.52
CA ASP A 138 -15.76 -11.96 -6.32
C ASP A 138 -15.92 -11.51 -7.78
N THR A 139 -15.45 -12.36 -8.74
CA THR A 139 -15.39 -12.01 -10.16
C THR A 139 -16.76 -11.92 -10.84
N GLU A 140 -17.80 -12.56 -10.29
CA GLU A 140 -19.15 -12.55 -10.85
C GLU A 140 -20.01 -11.43 -10.25
N THR A 141 -19.99 -11.33 -8.91
CA THR A 141 -20.85 -10.39 -8.18
C THR A 141 -20.24 -9.02 -8.01
N HIS A 142 -18.93 -8.87 -8.24
CA HIS A 142 -18.14 -7.66 -7.97
C HIS A 142 -18.25 -7.14 -6.52
N LYS A 143 -18.53 -8.05 -5.57
CA LYS A 143 -18.66 -7.72 -4.15
C LYS A 143 -17.47 -8.26 -3.35
N PRO A 144 -17.09 -7.58 -2.27
CA PRO A 144 -16.09 -8.11 -1.34
C PRO A 144 -16.57 -9.42 -0.70
N LYS A 145 -15.65 -10.38 -0.59
CA LYS A 145 -15.89 -11.72 -0.04
C LYS A 145 -14.72 -12.13 0.87
N ILE A 146 -15.00 -12.94 1.88
CA ILE A 146 -13.96 -13.60 2.67
C ILE A 146 -13.35 -14.72 1.85
N ILE A 147 -12.02 -14.87 1.93
CA ILE A 147 -11.29 -15.94 1.24
C ILE A 147 -11.47 -17.24 2.02
N ASP A 148 -12.01 -18.26 1.35
CA ASP A 148 -12.18 -19.58 1.94
C ASP A 148 -10.83 -20.30 2.09
N GLY A 149 -10.65 -21.02 3.21
CA GLY A 149 -9.44 -21.79 3.46
C GLY A 149 -8.17 -20.96 3.68
N LEU A 150 -8.29 -19.63 3.74
CA LEU A 150 -7.20 -18.81 4.22
C LEU A 150 -7.04 -19.10 5.71
N GLN A 151 -5.88 -19.64 6.07
CA GLN A 151 -5.59 -19.89 7.48
C GLN A 151 -5.61 -18.56 8.22
N ALA A 152 -6.60 -18.37 9.09
CA ALA A 152 -6.75 -17.13 9.88
C ALA A 152 -5.46 -16.81 10.65
N GLU A 153 -4.69 -17.83 10.99
CA GLU A 153 -3.38 -17.76 11.63
C GLU A 153 -2.36 -16.92 10.82
N LEU A 154 -2.41 -16.94 9.49
CA LEU A 154 -1.49 -16.13 8.64
C LEU A 154 -1.65 -14.63 8.88
N PHE A 155 -2.87 -14.18 9.19
CA PHE A 155 -3.17 -12.77 9.44
C PHE A 155 -3.25 -12.39 10.91
N VAL A 156 -3.15 -13.37 11.81
CA VAL A 156 -3.20 -13.11 13.27
C VAL A 156 -1.80 -13.19 13.88
N TYR A 157 -0.92 -13.98 13.27
CA TYR A 157 0.40 -14.27 13.81
C TYR A 157 1.28 -13.01 13.96
N LEU A 158 1.24 -12.11 12.97
CA LEU A 158 2.03 -10.87 12.97
C LEU A 158 1.20 -9.61 13.30
N LYS A 159 0.04 -9.78 13.94
CA LYS A 159 -0.87 -8.66 14.29
C LYS A 159 -0.20 -7.58 15.16
N ASP A 160 0.76 -7.97 15.98
CA ASP A 160 1.47 -7.09 16.92
C ASP A 160 2.78 -6.53 16.31
N LYS A 161 3.14 -6.93 15.08
CA LYS A 161 4.23 -6.35 14.30
C LYS A 161 3.67 -5.21 13.43
N HIS A 162 4.15 -3.99 13.64
CA HIS A 162 3.61 -2.81 13.00
C HIS A 162 4.61 -2.11 12.09
N GLY A 163 4.24 -1.86 10.85
CA GLY A 163 4.80 -0.81 10.01
C GLY A 163 4.29 0.54 10.50
N ILE A 164 2.97 0.74 10.36
CA ILE A 164 2.21 1.82 11.01
C ILE A 164 1.26 1.16 12.02
N ASN A 165 1.11 1.76 13.20
CA ASN A 165 0.31 1.16 14.28
C ASN A 165 -1.19 1.16 13.96
N GLU A 166 -1.67 2.24 13.35
CA GLU A 166 -3.05 2.43 12.98
C GLU A 166 -3.38 1.67 11.68
N SER A 167 -4.64 1.32 11.50
CA SER A 167 -5.16 0.82 10.23
C SER A 167 -5.14 1.90 9.15
N PRO A 168 -5.11 1.52 7.83
CA PRO A 168 -5.11 2.49 6.75
C PRO A 168 -6.30 3.45 6.85
N GLU A 169 -6.01 4.75 6.89
CA GLU A 169 -6.98 5.82 7.16
C GLU A 169 -8.17 5.78 6.20
N LYS A 170 -9.41 5.94 6.73
CA LYS A 170 -10.61 6.18 5.94
C LYS A 170 -10.80 7.69 5.79
N LEU A 171 -10.58 8.20 4.59
CA LEU A 171 -10.61 9.63 4.30
C LEU A 171 -12.04 10.15 4.12
N PRO A 172 -12.35 11.33 4.70
CA PRO A 172 -13.64 11.99 4.49
C PRO A 172 -13.76 12.55 3.06
N PRO A 173 -14.99 12.89 2.61
CA PRO A 173 -15.20 13.62 1.35
C PRO A 173 -14.61 15.02 1.42
N VAL A 174 -14.23 15.55 0.24
CA VAL A 174 -13.76 16.93 0.06
C VAL A 174 -14.87 17.72 -0.63
N HIS A 175 -15.29 18.83 -0.04
CA HIS A 175 -16.47 19.58 -0.49
C HIS A 175 -16.13 20.92 -1.16
N GLN A 176 -14.87 21.38 -1.05
CA GLN A 176 -14.41 22.66 -1.63
C GLN A 176 -12.91 22.60 -1.92
N GLY A 177 -12.45 23.32 -2.91
CA GLY A 177 -11.03 23.39 -3.27
C GLY A 177 -10.83 23.82 -4.73
N ASP A 178 -9.56 23.85 -5.13
CA ASP A 178 -9.17 24.07 -6.51
C ASP A 178 -9.46 22.84 -7.35
N LEU A 179 -9.85 23.04 -8.61
CA LEU A 179 -10.21 21.97 -9.53
C LEU A 179 -9.14 21.76 -10.60
N PHE A 180 -8.73 20.51 -10.81
CA PHE A 180 -7.72 20.12 -11.79
C PHE A 180 -8.30 19.00 -12.68
N PRO A 181 -8.49 19.24 -13.98
CA PRO A 181 -8.96 18.23 -14.92
C PRO A 181 -7.82 17.28 -15.30
N VAL A 182 -8.13 16.00 -15.37
CA VAL A 182 -7.22 14.93 -15.83
C VAL A 182 -7.92 14.13 -16.91
N HIS A 183 -7.26 13.98 -18.05
CA HIS A 183 -7.66 13.08 -19.13
C HIS A 183 -6.78 11.84 -19.10
N THR A 184 -7.41 10.68 -19.02
CA THR A 184 -6.69 9.41 -18.98
C THR A 184 -6.05 9.11 -20.35
N GLY A 185 -4.80 8.65 -20.32
CA GLY A 185 -4.04 8.28 -21.52
C GLY A 185 -3.62 6.80 -21.51
N TYR A 186 -3.07 6.32 -22.64
CA TYR A 186 -2.69 4.92 -22.81
C TYR A 186 -1.79 4.36 -21.68
N PHE A 187 -0.83 5.16 -21.21
CA PHE A 187 0.11 4.72 -20.16
C PHE A 187 -0.45 4.81 -18.73
N ASP A 188 -1.69 5.24 -18.56
CA ASP A 188 -2.33 5.25 -17.26
C ASP A 188 -2.96 3.89 -16.91
N TYR A 189 -3.14 3.01 -17.90
CA TYR A 189 -3.86 1.75 -17.74
C TYR A 189 -2.95 0.58 -17.43
N ASP A 190 -3.41 -0.29 -16.52
CA ASP A 190 -2.79 -1.55 -16.18
C ASP A 190 -3.27 -2.71 -17.08
N MET A 191 -2.77 -3.91 -16.79
CA MET A 191 -3.15 -5.14 -17.51
C MET A 191 -4.64 -5.52 -17.38
N ASN A 192 -5.35 -4.98 -16.39
CA ASN A 192 -6.79 -5.16 -16.18
C ASN A 192 -7.61 -4.11 -16.94
N ARG A 193 -6.96 -3.22 -17.70
CA ARG A 193 -7.57 -2.09 -18.43
C ARG A 193 -8.19 -1.03 -17.51
N HIS A 194 -7.70 -0.93 -16.28
CA HIS A 194 -8.08 0.12 -15.34
C HIS A 194 -6.92 1.10 -15.16
N VAL A 195 -7.21 2.32 -14.75
CA VAL A 195 -6.17 3.25 -14.32
C VAL A 195 -5.43 2.63 -13.13
N THR A 196 -4.10 2.49 -13.28
CA THR A 196 -3.29 1.90 -12.21
C THR A 196 -3.30 2.78 -10.95
N SER A 197 -3.33 2.16 -9.78
CA SER A 197 -3.43 2.85 -8.48
C SER A 197 -2.38 3.94 -8.29
N THR A 198 -1.18 3.77 -8.84
CA THR A 198 -0.09 4.73 -8.72
C THR A 198 -0.33 6.04 -9.47
N ARG A 199 -1.15 6.02 -10.53
CA ARG A 199 -1.46 7.23 -11.32
C ARG A 199 -2.29 8.24 -10.55
N TYR A 200 -3.19 7.78 -9.69
CA TYR A 200 -3.94 8.69 -8.82
C TYR A 200 -3.02 9.50 -7.90
N ILE A 201 -1.91 8.89 -7.45
CA ILE A 201 -0.91 9.57 -6.62
C ILE A 201 -0.12 10.57 -7.45
N ASP A 202 0.33 10.18 -8.66
CA ASP A 202 1.02 11.07 -9.56
C ASP A 202 0.14 12.28 -9.91
N TRP A 203 -1.13 12.07 -10.21
CA TRP A 203 -2.09 13.14 -10.50
C TRP A 203 -2.33 14.09 -9.33
N MET A 204 -2.37 13.58 -8.08
CA MET A 204 -2.41 14.47 -6.92
C MET A 204 -1.16 15.33 -6.82
N MET A 205 0.01 14.75 -7.07
CA MET A 205 1.29 15.49 -7.09
C MET A 205 1.34 16.53 -8.21
N ASP A 206 0.80 16.21 -9.39
CA ASP A 206 0.76 17.14 -10.55
C ASP A 206 -0.13 18.37 -10.32
N THR A 207 -0.97 18.39 -9.27
CA THR A 207 -1.73 19.60 -8.90
C THR A 207 -0.86 20.72 -8.32
N PHE A 208 0.39 20.43 -7.95
CA PHE A 208 1.34 21.41 -7.42
C PHE A 208 2.30 21.89 -8.52
N THR A 209 2.81 23.09 -8.33
CA THR A 209 3.79 23.67 -9.27
C THR A 209 5.17 23.01 -9.12
N VAL A 210 5.99 23.10 -10.18
CA VAL A 210 7.39 22.65 -10.14
C VAL A 210 8.18 23.35 -9.00
N GLY A 211 7.93 24.66 -8.78
CA GLY A 211 8.57 25.42 -7.73
C GLY A 211 8.18 24.96 -6.31
N PHE A 212 6.97 24.42 -6.14
CA PHE A 212 6.54 23.79 -4.89
C PHE A 212 7.35 22.52 -4.62
N HIS A 213 7.49 21.65 -5.64
CA HIS A 213 8.24 20.40 -5.52
C HIS A 213 9.73 20.61 -5.28
N ALA A 214 10.31 21.73 -5.72
CA ALA A 214 11.72 22.06 -5.43
C ALA A 214 12.01 22.10 -3.91
N LYS A 215 11.04 22.53 -3.12
CA LYS A 215 11.18 22.77 -1.67
C LYS A 215 10.49 21.71 -0.80
N ASN A 216 9.56 20.95 -1.36
CA ASN A 216 8.70 20.05 -0.61
C ASN A 216 8.80 18.62 -1.15
N PHE A 217 8.74 17.66 -0.25
CA PHE A 217 8.56 16.24 -0.55
C PHE A 217 7.56 15.68 0.46
N PRO A 218 6.64 14.80 0.06
CA PRO A 218 5.64 14.26 0.97
C PRO A 218 6.26 13.52 2.16
N LYS A 219 5.79 13.82 3.36
CA LYS A 219 6.11 13.09 4.60
C LYS A 219 5.08 12.01 4.90
N ARG A 220 3.82 12.24 4.50
CA ARG A 220 2.77 11.25 4.63
C ARG A 220 1.82 11.33 3.43
N ILE A 221 1.44 10.17 2.91
CA ILE A 221 0.43 10.05 1.86
C ILE A 221 -0.57 9.00 2.31
N SER A 222 -1.86 9.35 2.34
CA SER A 222 -2.98 8.41 2.54
C SER A 222 -3.87 8.45 1.30
N VAL A 223 -4.26 7.28 0.79
CA VAL A 223 -5.15 7.16 -0.37
C VAL A 223 -6.21 6.10 -0.13
N ASN A 224 -7.45 6.42 -0.49
CA ASN A 224 -8.55 5.46 -0.59
C ASN A 224 -8.95 5.31 -2.06
N PHE A 225 -8.87 4.11 -2.59
CA PHE A 225 -9.30 3.75 -3.93
C PHE A 225 -10.76 3.27 -3.84
N MET A 226 -11.67 3.92 -4.55
CA MET A 226 -13.12 3.74 -4.35
C MET A 226 -13.82 3.11 -5.54
N LYS A 227 -13.55 3.61 -6.75
CA LYS A 227 -14.09 3.08 -7.99
C LYS A 227 -13.01 3.09 -9.06
N GLU A 228 -12.99 2.06 -9.87
CA GLU A 228 -12.11 1.99 -11.03
C GLU A 228 -12.42 3.10 -12.05
N THR A 229 -11.38 3.54 -12.72
CA THR A 229 -11.44 4.46 -13.87
C THR A 229 -11.05 3.70 -15.13
N MET A 230 -11.88 3.81 -16.15
CA MET A 230 -11.77 3.05 -17.41
C MET A 230 -11.11 3.90 -18.51
N PRO A 231 -10.65 3.27 -19.61
CA PRO A 231 -10.20 3.99 -20.79
C PRO A 231 -11.27 4.93 -21.35
N GLY A 232 -10.88 6.20 -21.57
CA GLY A 232 -11.77 7.25 -22.06
C GLY A 232 -12.46 8.05 -20.96
N ASP A 233 -12.34 7.66 -19.72
CA ASP A 233 -12.84 8.44 -18.59
C ASP A 233 -12.05 9.73 -18.41
N SER A 234 -12.73 10.74 -17.84
CA SER A 234 -12.13 12.00 -17.40
C SER A 234 -12.32 12.17 -15.91
N ILE A 235 -11.25 12.52 -15.22
CA ILE A 235 -11.26 12.74 -13.77
C ILE A 235 -11.12 14.23 -13.48
N GLN A 236 -11.93 14.74 -12.56
CA GLN A 236 -11.72 16.05 -11.96
C GLN A 236 -11.20 15.86 -10.55
N ILE A 237 -10.02 16.38 -10.27
CA ILE A 237 -9.42 16.38 -8.94
C ILE A 237 -9.77 17.68 -8.25
N MET A 238 -10.39 17.58 -7.07
CA MET A 238 -10.57 18.68 -6.15
C MET A 238 -9.46 18.62 -5.12
N ARG A 239 -8.67 19.70 -4.97
CA ARG A 239 -7.62 19.83 -3.95
C ARG A 239 -8.01 20.91 -2.95
N HIS A 240 -8.08 20.53 -1.68
CA HIS A 240 -8.33 21.45 -0.56
C HIS A 240 -7.09 21.56 0.32
N ALA A 241 -6.63 22.78 0.60
CA ALA A 241 -5.58 23.03 1.58
C ALA A 241 -6.21 23.08 3.00
N ASN A 242 -5.90 22.08 3.82
CA ASN A 242 -6.29 22.09 5.24
C ASN A 242 -5.45 23.11 6.04
N ASN A 243 -4.17 23.24 5.66
CA ASN A 243 -3.20 24.22 6.15
C ASN A 243 -2.05 24.36 5.14
N GLU A 244 -0.94 25.00 5.51
CA GLU A 244 0.19 25.26 4.62
C GLU A 244 0.93 23.99 4.14
N THR A 245 0.85 22.90 4.91
CA THR A 245 1.57 21.64 4.63
C THR A 245 0.67 20.45 4.39
N GLN A 246 -0.64 20.55 4.63
CA GLN A 246 -1.57 19.41 4.49
C GLN A 246 -2.67 19.69 3.48
N TYR A 247 -2.85 18.78 2.55
CA TYR A 247 -3.82 18.86 1.46
C TYR A 247 -4.69 17.61 1.41
N ALA A 248 -6.00 17.82 1.20
CA ALA A 248 -6.98 16.77 0.95
C ALA A 248 -7.41 16.78 -0.52
N PHE A 249 -7.70 15.60 -1.07
CA PHE A 249 -8.03 15.41 -2.48
C PHE A 249 -9.27 14.51 -2.62
N GLU A 250 -10.10 14.83 -3.63
CA GLU A 250 -11.13 13.92 -4.13
C GLU A 250 -11.10 13.94 -5.65
N GLY A 251 -10.92 12.77 -6.26
CA GLY A 251 -10.98 12.57 -7.71
C GLY A 251 -12.34 12.03 -8.11
N THR A 252 -13.10 12.79 -8.89
CA THR A 252 -14.43 12.42 -9.37
C THR A 252 -14.37 12.05 -10.85
N ASN A 253 -14.86 10.87 -11.21
CA ASN A 253 -15.09 10.47 -12.59
C ASN A 253 -16.28 11.25 -13.15
N LEU A 254 -16.02 12.09 -14.14
CA LEU A 254 -17.03 12.99 -14.72
C LEU A 254 -18.09 12.24 -15.57
N MET A 255 -17.69 11.12 -16.18
CA MET A 255 -18.59 10.31 -17.02
C MET A 255 -19.63 9.58 -16.17
N HIS A 256 -19.20 8.99 -15.06
CA HIS A 256 -20.04 8.16 -14.19
C HIS A 256 -20.56 8.90 -12.95
N LYS A 257 -20.08 10.13 -12.70
CA LYS A 257 -20.40 10.93 -11.50
C LYS A 257 -20.13 10.18 -10.19
N THR A 258 -19.04 9.42 -10.17
CA THR A 258 -18.60 8.61 -9.01
C THR A 258 -17.27 9.08 -8.50
N VAL A 259 -17.03 8.94 -7.20
CA VAL A 259 -15.71 9.21 -6.60
C VAL A 259 -14.80 8.03 -6.93
N ALA A 260 -13.72 8.29 -7.67
CA ALA A 260 -12.72 7.31 -8.02
C ALA A 260 -11.72 7.09 -6.87
N PHE A 261 -11.26 8.18 -6.24
CA PHE A 261 -10.33 8.11 -5.11
C PHE A 261 -10.47 9.31 -4.18
N ARG A 262 -9.94 9.16 -2.97
CA ARG A 262 -9.63 10.25 -2.04
C ARG A 262 -8.19 10.18 -1.62
N GLY A 263 -7.58 11.33 -1.38
CA GLY A 263 -6.20 11.42 -0.95
C GLY A 263 -5.99 12.45 0.15
N LYS A 264 -4.93 12.26 0.93
CA LYS A 264 -4.39 13.25 1.87
C LYS A 264 -2.87 13.20 1.80
N ILE A 265 -2.24 14.36 1.68
CA ILE A 265 -0.79 14.50 1.62
C ILE A 265 -0.35 15.52 2.66
N ASP A 266 0.64 15.15 3.48
CA ASP A 266 1.36 16.01 4.39
C ASP A 266 2.80 16.20 3.85
N PHE A 267 3.26 17.47 3.78
CA PHE A 267 4.60 17.86 3.31
C PHE A 267 5.52 18.29 4.43
#